data_8f7f4b739cf556759814641aa2429d21
#
_entry.id   8f7f4b739cf556759814641aa2429d21
#
_cell.length_a   1.000
_cell.length_b   1.000
_cell.length_c   1.000
_cell.angle_alpha   90.00
_cell.angle_beta   90.00
_cell.angle_gamma   90.00
#
_symmetry.space_group_name_H-M   'P 1'
#
loop_
_entity.id
_entity.type
_entity.pdbx_description
1 polymer ?
#
loop_
_entity_poly.entity_id
_entity_poly.type
_entity_poly.pdbx_seq_one_letter_code
_entity_poly.pdbx_strand_id
1 'polypeptide(L)'
;MDDLAQKYGNGTLKLTTRQTFQMHGILKWNMKQTIQEIHASMLDTIAACGDVNRNVMCISNPYQSDIHSEVYEWSRKLSDDLLPRTRAYHEIWLDEEKVAGTPDTEEVEPMYGPLYL
;
A
#
# COMPACT_ATOMS: atom_id res chain seq x y z
N MET A 1 -6.14 -2.13 -12.99
CA MET A 1 -4.87 -1.36 -13.06
C MET A 1 -4.43 -1.06 -14.49
N ASP A 2 -4.47 -2.04 -15.40
CA ASP A 2 -4.12 -1.77 -16.80
C ASP A 2 -5.00 -0.69 -17.43
N ASP A 3 -6.31 -0.82 -17.30
CA ASP A 3 -7.26 0.20 -17.80
C ASP A 3 -6.98 1.60 -17.22
N LEU A 4 -6.57 1.69 -15.94
CA LEU A 4 -6.22 2.96 -15.32
C LEU A 4 -4.92 3.54 -15.87
N ALA A 5 -3.93 2.69 -16.14
CA ALA A 5 -2.69 3.10 -16.78
C ALA A 5 -2.92 3.63 -18.21
N GLN A 6 -3.84 3.01 -18.94
CA GLN A 6 -4.25 3.48 -20.27
C GLN A 6 -5.04 4.80 -20.22
N LYS A 7 -5.96 4.90 -19.25
CA LYS A 7 -6.89 6.04 -19.14
C LYS A 7 -6.21 7.31 -18.62
N TYR A 8 -5.37 7.17 -17.59
CA TYR A 8 -4.81 8.31 -16.85
C TYR A 8 -3.31 8.46 -16.97
N GLY A 9 -2.59 7.40 -17.28
CA GLY A 9 -1.15 7.36 -17.42
C GLY A 9 -0.66 7.43 -18.88
N ASN A 10 0.56 6.99 -19.06
CA ASN A 10 1.18 6.88 -20.39
C ASN A 10 0.97 5.50 -21.05
N GLY A 11 0.03 4.70 -20.56
CA GLY A 11 -0.26 3.37 -21.07
C GLY A 11 0.73 2.29 -20.63
N THR A 12 1.66 2.59 -19.71
CA THR A 12 2.59 1.60 -19.17
C THR A 12 2.26 1.26 -17.72
N LEU A 13 2.38 -0.02 -17.40
CA LEU A 13 2.23 -0.55 -16.05
C LEU A 13 3.47 -1.37 -15.70
N LYS A 14 4.14 -1.01 -14.61
CA LYS A 14 5.29 -1.76 -14.11
C LYS A 14 4.93 -2.56 -12.88
N LEU A 15 5.40 -3.79 -12.83
CA LEU A 15 5.40 -4.60 -11.61
C LEU A 15 6.67 -4.30 -10.83
N THR A 16 6.51 -4.05 -9.53
CA THR A 16 7.61 -3.74 -8.63
C THR A 16 7.64 -4.71 -7.45
N THR A 17 8.40 -4.40 -6.40
CA THR A 17 8.55 -5.28 -5.24
C THR A 17 7.23 -5.50 -4.50
N ARG A 18 7.04 -6.70 -3.96
CA ARG A 18 5.84 -7.13 -3.21
C ARG A 18 4.55 -6.97 -4.00
N GLN A 19 4.56 -7.35 -5.29
CA GLN A 19 3.38 -7.29 -6.17
C GLN A 19 2.76 -5.88 -6.27
N THR A 20 3.57 -4.84 -6.12
CA THR A 20 3.14 -3.45 -6.26
C THR A 20 3.15 -3.05 -7.73
N PHE A 21 2.17 -2.26 -8.12
CA PHE A 21 2.08 -1.66 -9.45
C PHE A 21 2.62 -0.24 -9.44
N GLN A 22 3.22 0.16 -10.54
CA GLN A 22 3.66 1.53 -10.77
C GLN A 22 3.16 2.03 -12.11
N MET A 23 2.44 3.14 -12.08
CA MET A 23 2.00 3.88 -13.27
C MET A 23 2.86 5.13 -13.46
N HIS A 24 2.99 5.58 -14.70
CA HIS A 24 3.73 6.78 -15.05
C HIS A 24 2.89 7.72 -15.91
N GLY A 25 3.22 9.00 -15.87
CA GLY A 25 2.57 10.01 -16.70
C GLY A 25 1.21 10.46 -16.20
N ILE A 26 0.85 10.18 -14.95
CA ILE A 26 -0.38 10.72 -14.35
C ILE A 26 -0.25 12.22 -14.22
N LEU A 27 -1.16 12.94 -14.86
CA LEU A 27 -1.19 14.39 -14.82
C LEU A 27 -1.85 14.89 -13.52
N LYS A 28 -1.41 16.03 -13.02
CA LYS A 28 -1.85 16.59 -11.73
C LYS A 28 -3.38 16.66 -11.61
N TRP A 29 -4.06 17.09 -12.63
CA TRP A 29 -5.54 17.22 -12.63
C TRP A 29 -6.30 15.89 -12.67
N ASN A 30 -5.63 14.80 -13.04
CA ASN A 30 -6.20 13.44 -13.01
C ASN A 30 -5.87 12.69 -11.71
N MET A 31 -5.00 13.23 -10.86
CA MET A 31 -4.47 12.54 -9.68
C MET A 31 -5.57 12.07 -8.74
N LYS A 32 -6.48 12.98 -8.37
CA LYS A 32 -7.59 12.67 -7.47
C LYS A 32 -8.44 11.51 -7.97
N GLN A 33 -8.87 11.61 -9.23
CA GLN A 33 -9.72 10.59 -9.84
C GLN A 33 -8.99 9.25 -10.00
N THR A 34 -7.70 9.29 -10.36
CA THR A 34 -6.86 8.08 -10.44
C THR A 34 -6.78 7.36 -9.09
N ILE A 35 -6.51 8.10 -8.00
CA ILE A 35 -6.44 7.52 -6.65
C ILE A 35 -7.79 6.93 -6.26
N GLN A 36 -8.89 7.63 -6.47
CA GLN A 36 -10.22 7.12 -6.16
C GLN A 36 -10.55 5.83 -6.93
N GLU A 37 -10.24 5.76 -8.23
CA GLU A 37 -10.49 4.57 -9.03
C GLU A 37 -9.56 3.39 -8.67
N ILE A 38 -8.32 3.66 -8.25
CA ILE A 38 -7.43 2.63 -7.69
C ILE A 38 -8.05 2.03 -6.42
N HIS A 39 -8.48 2.87 -5.47
CA HIS A 39 -9.11 2.40 -4.24
C HIS A 39 -10.44 1.68 -4.50
N ALA A 40 -11.22 2.12 -5.46
CA ALA A 40 -12.44 1.42 -5.89
C ALA A 40 -12.16 0.02 -6.45
N SER A 41 -10.95 -0.24 -6.93
CA SER A 41 -10.50 -1.58 -7.36
C SER A 41 -9.94 -2.43 -6.22
N MET A 42 -10.15 -2.03 -4.96
CA MET A 42 -9.66 -2.70 -3.75
C MET A 42 -8.13 -2.76 -3.64
N LEU A 43 -7.44 -1.83 -4.28
CA LEU A 43 -6.00 -1.62 -4.14
C LEU A 43 -5.74 -0.37 -3.31
N ASP A 44 -4.54 -0.24 -2.79
CA ASP A 44 -4.13 0.83 -1.91
C ASP A 44 -3.02 1.68 -2.54
N THR A 45 -3.03 2.98 -2.27
CA THR A 45 -1.98 3.94 -2.66
C THR A 45 -1.31 4.60 -1.45
N ILE A 46 -1.69 4.20 -0.25
CA ILE A 46 -1.24 4.80 1.00
C ILE A 46 0.15 4.28 1.37
N ALA A 47 0.93 5.09 2.09
CA ALA A 47 2.23 4.73 2.64
C ALA A 47 3.23 4.26 1.57
N ALA A 48 3.52 5.13 0.60
CA ALA A 48 4.42 4.84 -0.51
C ALA A 48 5.80 5.49 -0.35
N CYS A 49 6.77 5.04 -1.12
CA CYS A 49 8.03 5.70 -1.50
C CYS A 49 8.84 6.40 -0.37
N GLY A 50 9.38 5.61 0.57
CA GLY A 50 10.36 6.12 1.53
C GLY A 50 9.79 6.66 2.83
N ASP A 51 8.49 6.79 2.94
CA ASP A 51 7.81 7.26 4.14
C ASP A 51 7.65 6.14 5.16
N VAL A 52 7.46 4.92 4.67
CA VAL A 52 7.11 3.75 5.47
C VAL A 52 7.91 2.54 4.99
N ASN A 53 8.28 1.67 5.91
CA ASN A 53 8.84 0.38 5.55
C ASN A 53 7.74 -0.56 5.02
N ARG A 54 7.66 -0.73 3.70
CA ARG A 54 6.67 -1.60 3.04
C ARG A 54 7.22 -2.95 2.63
N ASN A 55 8.53 -3.04 2.44
CA ASN A 55 9.15 -4.14 1.70
C ASN A 55 10.09 -4.94 2.58
N VAL A 56 9.53 -5.85 3.36
CA VAL A 56 10.27 -6.95 3.93
C VAL A 56 10.09 -8.16 3.02
N MET A 57 11.18 -8.66 2.45
CA MET A 57 11.13 -9.73 1.45
C MET A 57 11.91 -10.95 1.91
N CYS A 58 11.40 -12.12 1.55
CA CYS A 58 12.07 -13.39 1.74
C CYS A 58 11.82 -14.28 0.51
N ILE A 59 12.31 -15.50 0.56
CA ILE A 59 11.99 -16.51 -0.46
C ILE A 59 10.48 -16.76 -0.45
N SER A 60 9.86 -16.70 -1.63
CA SER A 60 8.40 -16.70 -1.80
C SER A 60 7.73 -18.09 -1.68
N ASN A 61 8.47 -19.14 -1.35
CA ASN A 61 7.93 -20.48 -1.20
C ASN A 61 8.09 -21.00 0.24
N PRO A 62 7.16 -20.65 1.15
CA PRO A 62 7.21 -21.08 2.55
C PRO A 62 7.01 -22.59 2.74
N TYR A 63 6.47 -23.29 1.74
CA TYR A 63 6.17 -24.73 1.82
C TYR A 63 7.34 -25.62 1.42
N GLN A 64 8.48 -25.04 1.02
CA GLN A 64 9.62 -25.82 0.56
C GLN A 64 10.32 -26.61 1.68
N SER A 65 10.36 -26.07 2.89
CA SER A 65 10.86 -26.72 4.10
C SER A 65 10.44 -25.93 5.35
N ASP A 66 10.63 -26.53 6.53
CA ASP A 66 10.37 -25.87 7.82
C ASP A 66 11.17 -24.57 7.99
N ILE A 67 12.41 -24.53 7.50
CA ILE A 67 13.25 -23.32 7.52
C ILE A 67 12.62 -22.21 6.67
N HIS A 68 12.12 -22.54 5.49
CA HIS A 68 11.46 -21.55 4.64
C HIS A 68 10.17 -21.01 5.27
N SER A 69 9.42 -21.87 5.94
CA SER A 69 8.24 -21.47 6.71
C SER A 69 8.61 -20.53 7.85
N GLU A 70 9.65 -20.86 8.62
CA GLU A 70 10.13 -20.02 9.71
C GLU A 70 10.64 -18.65 9.20
N VAL A 71 11.39 -18.62 8.12
CA VAL A 71 11.86 -17.36 7.48
C VAL A 71 10.68 -16.51 7.04
N TYR A 72 9.63 -17.12 6.48
CA TYR A 72 8.42 -16.42 6.09
C TYR A 72 7.69 -15.81 7.30
N GLU A 73 7.55 -16.56 8.39
CA GLU A 73 6.97 -16.06 9.64
C GLU A 73 7.74 -14.86 10.21
N TRP A 74 9.08 -14.93 10.21
CA TRP A 74 9.92 -13.82 10.64
C TRP A 74 9.80 -12.60 9.72
N SER A 75 9.71 -12.81 8.42
CA SER A 75 9.53 -11.69 7.48
C SER A 75 8.21 -10.95 7.72
N ARG A 76 7.15 -11.66 8.08
CA ARG A 76 5.87 -11.06 8.46
C ARG A 76 5.98 -10.25 9.74
N LYS A 77 6.53 -10.84 10.80
CA LYS A 77 6.74 -10.12 12.08
C LYS A 77 7.55 -8.84 11.89
N LEU A 78 8.66 -8.91 11.16
CA LEU A 78 9.48 -7.73 10.86
C LEU A 78 8.70 -6.69 10.04
N SER A 79 7.88 -7.11 9.08
CA SER A 79 7.04 -6.20 8.31
C SER A 79 6.07 -5.44 9.22
N ASP A 80 5.45 -6.14 10.14
CA ASP A 80 4.49 -5.56 11.09
C ASP A 80 5.18 -4.62 12.08
N ASP A 81 6.32 -5.05 12.67
CA ASP A 81 7.07 -4.27 13.66
C ASP A 81 7.67 -2.97 13.09
N LEU A 82 7.98 -2.94 11.81
CA LEU A 82 8.60 -1.80 11.15
C LEU A 82 7.58 -0.81 10.56
N LEU A 83 6.29 -1.06 10.68
CA LEU A 83 5.27 -0.12 10.25
C LEU A 83 5.22 1.13 11.15
N PRO A 84 4.83 2.30 10.63
CA PRO A 84 4.76 3.50 11.42
C PRO A 84 3.65 3.40 12.48
N ARG A 85 3.93 3.93 13.67
CA ARG A 85 2.98 3.99 14.80
C ARG A 85 2.13 5.26 14.79
N THR A 86 1.94 5.87 13.64
CA THR A 86 1.20 7.10 13.45
C THR A 86 0.17 6.95 12.33
N ARG A 87 -0.95 7.65 12.45
CA ARG A 87 -1.98 7.72 11.40
C ARG A 87 -1.60 8.67 10.25
N ALA A 88 -0.52 9.44 10.36
CA ALA A 88 -0.12 10.43 9.37
C ALA A 88 0.05 9.88 7.94
N TYR A 89 0.29 8.57 7.80
CA TYR A 89 0.49 7.90 6.52
C TYR A 89 -0.73 7.10 6.03
N HIS A 90 -1.87 7.23 6.68
CA HIS A 90 -3.07 6.43 6.42
C HIS A 90 -4.15 7.18 5.65
N GLU A 91 -3.89 8.42 5.28
CA GLU A 91 -4.85 9.27 4.57
C GLU A 91 -4.18 10.05 3.45
N ILE A 92 -4.93 10.26 2.38
CA ILE A 92 -4.54 11.16 1.29
C ILE A 92 -5.62 12.23 1.16
N TRP A 93 -5.19 13.47 1.29
CA TRP A 93 -6.02 14.65 1.14
C TRP A 93 -5.59 15.44 -0.09
N LEU A 94 -6.52 15.77 -0.96
CA LEU A 94 -6.31 16.62 -2.14
C LEU A 94 -7.38 17.71 -2.19
N ASP A 95 -6.95 18.95 -2.28
CA ASP A 95 -7.85 20.12 -2.32
C ASP A 95 -8.86 20.13 -1.14
N GLU A 96 -8.38 19.88 0.07
CA GLU A 96 -9.18 19.81 1.32
C GLU A 96 -10.20 18.65 1.36
N GLU A 97 -10.15 17.72 0.41
CA GLU A 97 -11.00 16.53 0.36
C GLU A 97 -10.18 15.26 0.61
N LYS A 98 -10.67 14.40 1.51
CA LYS A 98 -10.08 13.09 1.74
C LYS A 98 -10.43 12.16 0.56
N VAL A 99 -9.45 11.77 -0.23
CA VAL A 99 -9.62 10.90 -1.41
C VAL A 99 -9.29 9.45 -1.13
N ALA A 100 -8.55 9.19 -0.07
CA ALA A 100 -8.22 7.84 0.39
C ALA A 100 -7.93 7.83 1.89
N GLY A 101 -8.19 6.70 2.53
CA GLY A 101 -7.92 6.50 3.94
C GLY A 101 -9.10 5.88 4.69
N THR A 102 -8.94 5.73 6.00
CA THR A 102 -9.94 5.12 6.86
C THR A 102 -11.19 6.00 6.98
N PRO A 103 -12.40 5.43 6.99
CA PRO A 103 -13.64 6.16 7.25
C PRO A 103 -13.58 6.89 8.61
N ASP A 104 -14.14 8.09 8.70
CA ASP A 104 -14.09 8.92 9.90
C ASP A 104 -14.92 8.36 11.08
N THR A 105 -15.78 7.38 10.81
CA THR A 105 -16.77 6.82 11.75
C THR A 105 -16.34 5.54 12.44
N GLU A 106 -15.27 4.91 12.02
CA GLU A 106 -14.77 3.72 12.69
C GLU A 106 -13.73 4.13 13.73
N GLU A 107 -13.96 3.73 15.00
CA GLU A 107 -12.84 3.53 15.92
C GLU A 107 -11.92 2.54 15.24
N VAL A 108 -10.89 3.07 14.60
CA VAL A 108 -9.88 2.25 13.95
C VAL A 108 -9.19 1.50 15.07
N GLU A 109 -9.55 0.24 15.25
CA GLU A 109 -8.58 -0.68 15.84
C GLU A 109 -7.29 -0.45 15.04
N PRO A 110 -6.17 -0.15 15.73
CA PRO A 110 -4.93 0.05 15.02
C PRO A 110 -4.76 -1.17 14.11
N MET A 111 -4.60 -0.93 12.82
CA MET A 111 -4.50 -1.97 11.78
C MET A 111 -3.44 -3.04 12.13
N TYR A 112 -2.66 -2.77 13.15
CA TYR A 112 -1.52 -3.55 13.63
C TYR A 112 -1.65 -3.99 15.09
N GLY A 113 -2.86 -3.91 15.70
CA GLY A 113 -3.14 -4.40 17.04
C GLY A 113 -2.78 -3.44 18.18
N PRO A 114 -3.09 -3.80 19.44
CA PRO A 114 -3.02 -2.90 20.60
C PRO A 114 -1.60 -2.51 21.05
N LEU A 115 -0.56 -3.09 20.47
CA LEU A 115 0.85 -2.77 20.76
C LEU A 115 1.33 -1.45 20.12
N TYR A 116 0.51 -0.81 19.32
CA TYR A 116 0.85 0.39 18.55
C TYR A 116 0.11 1.66 19.03
N LEU A 117 -0.46 1.62 20.24
CA LEU A 117 -1.03 2.78 20.91
C LEU A 117 -0.03 3.48 21.81
#